data_33216c936c2c15100ef5cddeb2513e4c
#
_entry.id   33216c936c2c15100ef5cddeb2513e4c
#
_cell.length_a   1.000
_cell.length_b   1.000
_cell.length_c   1.000
_cell.angle_alpha   90.00
_cell.angle_beta   90.00
_cell.angle_gamma   90.00
#
_symmetry.space_group_name_H-M   'P 1'
#
loop_
_entity.id
_entity.type
_entity.pdbx_description
1 polymer ?
#
loop_
_entity_poly.entity_id
_entity_poly.type
_entity_poly.pdbx_seq_one_letter_code
_entity_poly.pdbx_strand_id
1 'polypeptide(L)'
;MPIQLTTPISESTIRSLKVGEAVEITGTLFTGRDAVHKFLHEGGKLPPEVKFRDGIIYHCGPVVIKDEQGQWKVVAAGPTTSAREEPYQGHIIKEFGLRGVIGKGGMGERTLNACKEAGCVYLHAIGGAAQVLAECVKSVRGVYLMDEFGAPEAIWEFAVERFPVVVTMDSHGRSLHKEVFDASATELARHV
;
A
#
# COMPACT_ATOMS: atom_id res chain seq x y z
N MET A 1 -21.76 -4.26 1.52
CA MET A 1 -20.79 -4.77 2.53
C MET A 1 -19.40 -4.75 1.90
N PRO A 2 -18.33 -4.42 2.63
CA PRO A 2 -16.97 -4.46 2.09
C PRO A 2 -16.57 -5.86 1.64
N ILE A 3 -15.78 -5.94 0.58
CA ILE A 3 -15.19 -7.19 0.09
C ILE A 3 -14.09 -7.61 1.06
N GLN A 4 -14.11 -8.88 1.50
CA GLN A 4 -13.10 -9.42 2.40
C GLN A 4 -11.95 -10.01 1.60
N LEU A 5 -10.73 -9.54 1.86
CA LEU A 5 -9.50 -10.08 1.27
C LEU A 5 -8.60 -10.66 2.36
N THR A 6 -7.99 -11.80 2.06
CA THR A 6 -6.99 -12.42 2.95
C THR A 6 -5.67 -12.59 2.19
N THR A 7 -4.58 -12.06 2.73
CA THR A 7 -3.25 -12.25 2.16
C THR A 7 -2.68 -13.63 2.52
N PRO A 8 -1.97 -14.32 1.59
CA PRO A 8 -1.66 -13.92 0.21
C PRO A 8 -2.90 -13.97 -0.70
N ILE A 9 -2.95 -13.08 -1.69
CA ILE A 9 -4.13 -12.89 -2.55
C ILE A 9 -3.84 -13.38 -3.96
N SER A 10 -4.75 -14.17 -4.54
CA SER A 10 -4.61 -14.64 -5.92
C SER A 10 -4.79 -13.50 -6.93
N GLU A 11 -4.12 -13.60 -8.09
CA GLU A 11 -4.29 -12.65 -9.18
C GLU A 11 -5.74 -12.59 -9.66
N SER A 12 -6.44 -13.73 -9.74
CA SER A 12 -7.85 -13.78 -10.15
C SER A 12 -8.75 -12.98 -9.22
N THR A 13 -8.52 -13.05 -7.90
CA THR A 13 -9.25 -12.26 -6.91
C THR A 13 -9.00 -10.76 -7.11
N ILE A 14 -7.74 -10.35 -7.32
CA ILE A 14 -7.41 -8.95 -7.56
C ILE A 14 -8.04 -8.44 -8.87
N ARG A 15 -8.03 -9.26 -9.92
CA ARG A 15 -8.64 -8.88 -11.21
C ARG A 15 -10.18 -8.81 -11.16
N SER A 16 -10.83 -9.35 -10.14
CA SER A 16 -12.27 -9.15 -9.94
C SER A 16 -12.63 -7.79 -9.33
N LEU A 17 -11.66 -7.12 -8.70
CA LEU A 17 -11.88 -5.83 -8.03
C LEU A 17 -12.00 -4.67 -9.03
N LYS A 18 -12.86 -3.70 -8.68
CA LYS A 18 -13.11 -2.50 -9.47
C LYS A 18 -12.98 -1.24 -8.63
N VAL A 19 -12.63 -0.15 -9.30
CA VAL A 19 -12.61 1.18 -8.71
C VAL A 19 -13.93 1.50 -8.01
N GLY A 20 -13.86 2.02 -6.77
CA GLY A 20 -14.99 2.38 -5.91
C GLY A 20 -15.38 1.31 -4.90
N GLU A 21 -14.86 0.10 -5.01
CA GLU A 21 -15.19 -0.97 -4.06
C GLU A 21 -14.46 -0.79 -2.73
N ALA A 22 -15.23 -0.90 -1.63
CA ALA A 22 -14.70 -0.94 -0.28
C ALA A 22 -14.20 -2.35 0.03
N VAL A 23 -13.01 -2.44 0.63
CA VAL A 23 -12.32 -3.69 0.93
C VAL A 23 -11.86 -3.69 2.38
N GLU A 24 -11.92 -4.83 3.04
CA GLU A 24 -11.29 -5.09 4.33
C GLU A 24 -10.24 -6.19 4.18
N ILE A 25 -9.00 -5.90 4.61
CA ILE A 25 -7.86 -6.80 4.45
C ILE A 25 -7.55 -7.47 5.78
N THR A 26 -7.39 -8.80 5.75
CA THR A 26 -6.91 -9.60 6.88
C THR A 26 -5.67 -10.38 6.46
N GLY A 27 -4.70 -10.56 7.38
CA GLY A 27 -3.48 -11.30 7.14
C GLY A 27 -2.22 -10.44 7.27
N THR A 28 -1.27 -10.54 6.34
CA THR A 28 0.01 -9.83 6.40
C THR A 28 0.01 -8.59 5.51
N LEU A 29 0.42 -7.44 6.08
CA LEU A 29 0.80 -6.24 5.33
C LEU A 29 2.27 -5.92 5.61
N PHE A 30 3.00 -5.54 4.57
CA PHE A 30 4.36 -5.00 4.70
C PHE A 30 4.34 -3.48 4.50
N THR A 31 5.09 -2.73 5.32
CA THR A 31 5.28 -1.31 5.07
C THR A 31 6.48 -1.06 4.17
N GLY A 32 6.46 0.05 3.43
CA GLY A 32 7.58 0.54 2.65
C GLY A 32 7.33 1.97 2.19
N ARG A 33 8.34 2.82 2.29
CA ARG A 33 8.32 4.21 1.86
C ARG A 33 9.50 4.50 0.93
N ASP A 34 9.87 5.77 0.80
CA ASP A 34 10.85 6.27 -0.15
C ASP A 34 12.17 5.48 -0.15
N ALA A 35 12.76 5.23 1.03
CA ALA A 35 14.06 4.57 1.14
C ALA A 35 14.00 3.12 0.66
N VAL A 36 12.99 2.35 1.09
CA VAL A 36 12.79 0.96 0.67
C VAL A 36 12.54 0.88 -0.83
N HIS A 37 11.64 1.71 -1.37
CA HIS A 37 11.32 1.70 -2.79
C HIS A 37 12.52 2.03 -3.67
N LYS A 38 13.26 3.10 -3.31
CA LYS A 38 14.48 3.46 -4.01
C LYS A 38 15.53 2.35 -3.95
N PHE A 39 15.80 1.82 -2.75
CA PHE A 39 16.76 0.74 -2.55
C PHE A 39 16.47 -0.48 -3.41
N LEU A 40 15.23 -0.97 -3.40
CA LEU A 40 14.83 -2.12 -4.20
C LEU A 40 14.88 -1.83 -5.70
N HIS A 41 14.50 -0.61 -6.12
CA HIS A 41 14.56 -0.19 -7.52
C HIS A 41 16.01 -0.12 -8.05
N GLU A 42 16.97 0.25 -7.20
CA GLU A 42 18.41 0.32 -7.52
C GLU A 42 19.12 -1.05 -7.43
N GLY A 43 18.37 -2.14 -7.27
CA GLY A 43 18.91 -3.50 -7.24
C GLY A 43 19.26 -4.02 -5.84
N GLY A 44 18.83 -3.32 -4.79
CA GLY A 44 18.93 -3.79 -3.42
C GLY A 44 18.16 -5.10 -3.22
N LYS A 45 18.67 -5.96 -2.36
CA LYS A 45 18.09 -7.28 -2.13
C LYS A 45 17.04 -7.22 -1.02
N LEU A 46 15.85 -7.72 -1.33
CA LEU A 46 14.81 -7.93 -0.33
C LEU A 46 15.28 -8.98 0.69
N PRO A 47 15.17 -8.73 2.01
CA PRO A 47 15.46 -9.75 3.02
C PRO A 47 14.67 -11.04 2.76
N PRO A 48 15.28 -12.23 2.91
CA PRO A 48 14.66 -13.50 2.49
C PRO A 48 13.38 -13.85 3.27
N GLU A 49 13.20 -13.26 4.44
CA GLU A 49 12.02 -13.42 5.28
C GLU A 49 10.81 -12.64 4.72
N VAL A 50 11.05 -11.51 4.02
CA VAL A 50 9.99 -10.66 3.47
C VAL A 50 9.40 -11.29 2.22
N LYS A 51 8.12 -11.61 2.26
CA LYS A 51 7.38 -12.29 1.17
C LYS A 51 6.40 -11.33 0.51
N PHE A 52 6.90 -10.53 -0.44
CA PHE A 52 6.06 -9.58 -1.17
C PHE A 52 5.14 -10.24 -2.20
N ARG A 53 5.51 -11.42 -2.72
CA ARG A 53 4.71 -12.10 -3.75
C ARG A 53 3.31 -12.43 -3.25
N ASP A 54 2.32 -12.05 -4.06
CA ASP A 54 0.89 -12.17 -3.76
C ASP A 54 0.44 -11.41 -2.48
N GLY A 55 1.30 -10.51 -2.00
CA GLY A 55 1.11 -9.66 -0.83
C GLY A 55 0.76 -8.22 -1.18
N ILE A 56 0.72 -7.41 -0.14
CA ILE A 56 0.39 -5.99 -0.20
C ILE A 56 1.50 -5.18 0.48
N ILE A 57 1.93 -4.10 -0.17
CA ILE A 57 2.80 -3.09 0.43
C ILE A 57 1.97 -1.87 0.87
N TYR A 58 2.25 -1.37 2.06
CA TYR A 58 1.59 -0.19 2.63
C TYR A 58 2.59 0.97 2.72
N HIS A 59 2.32 2.05 2.02
CA HIS A 59 3.08 3.29 2.11
C HIS A 59 2.83 3.96 3.45
N CYS A 60 3.57 3.53 4.45
CA CYS A 60 3.41 3.94 5.83
C CYS A 60 4.74 3.92 6.56
N GLY A 61 5.05 5.00 7.28
CA GLY A 61 6.05 5.01 8.33
C GLY A 61 5.31 5.00 9.67
N PRO A 62 5.18 3.83 10.31
CA PRO A 62 4.39 3.72 11.53
C PRO A 62 5.04 4.39 12.72
N VAL A 63 4.24 4.81 13.68
CA VAL A 63 4.71 5.12 15.03
C VAL A 63 4.59 3.85 15.86
N VAL A 64 5.70 3.39 16.38
CA VAL A 64 5.80 2.14 17.15
C VAL A 64 6.45 2.39 18.50
N ILE A 65 6.02 1.64 19.49
CA ILE A 65 6.62 1.61 20.82
C ILE A 65 6.92 0.15 21.21
N LYS A 66 7.75 -0.05 22.20
CA LYS A 66 7.85 -1.35 22.87
C LYS A 66 6.93 -1.35 24.09
N ASP A 67 6.18 -2.44 24.25
CA ASP A 67 5.38 -2.67 25.43
C ASP A 67 6.25 -3.15 26.60
N GLU A 68 5.62 -3.43 27.75
CA GLU A 68 6.30 -3.89 28.97
C GLU A 68 7.02 -5.24 28.79
N GLN A 69 6.61 -6.04 27.81
CA GLN A 69 7.22 -7.33 27.44
C GLN A 69 8.29 -7.17 26.36
N GLY A 70 8.57 -5.92 25.92
CA GLY A 70 9.53 -5.63 24.86
C GLY A 70 9.03 -5.93 23.45
N GLN A 71 7.73 -6.25 23.27
CA GLN A 71 7.13 -6.47 21.96
C GLN A 71 6.78 -5.14 21.27
N TRP A 72 6.91 -5.11 19.95
CA TRP A 72 6.53 -3.95 19.17
C TRP A 72 5.01 -3.77 19.12
N LYS A 73 4.55 -2.57 19.43
CA LYS A 73 3.15 -2.14 19.35
C LYS A 73 3.04 -0.95 18.40
N VAL A 74 2.14 -1.03 17.44
CA VAL A 74 1.83 0.09 16.53
C VAL A 74 0.81 1.00 17.20
N VAL A 75 1.15 2.28 17.34
CA VAL A 75 0.25 3.29 17.94
C VAL A 75 -0.33 4.25 16.91
N ALA A 76 0.33 4.38 15.75
CA ALA A 76 -0.21 5.09 14.60
C ALA A 76 0.30 4.46 13.30
N ALA A 77 -0.57 4.26 12.32
CA ALA A 77 -0.25 3.67 11.02
C ALA A 77 -0.96 4.43 9.88
N GLY A 78 -0.72 5.73 9.77
CA GLY A 78 -1.32 6.56 8.73
C GLY A 78 -0.61 6.41 7.37
N PRO A 79 -1.37 6.46 6.25
CA PRO A 79 -0.78 6.39 4.93
C PRO A 79 0.08 7.61 4.62
N THR A 80 1.24 7.41 3.97
CA THR A 80 2.01 8.49 3.35
C THR A 80 1.50 8.81 1.95
N THR A 81 1.93 9.93 1.39
CA THR A 81 1.57 10.35 0.03
C THR A 81 2.28 9.49 -1.01
N SER A 82 1.53 8.67 -1.73
CA SER A 82 2.06 7.65 -2.64
C SER A 82 2.71 8.18 -3.92
N ALA A 83 2.43 9.43 -4.30
CA ALA A 83 3.02 10.02 -5.50
C ALA A 83 4.55 10.09 -5.46
N ARG A 84 5.17 10.02 -4.29
CA ARG A 84 6.63 10.01 -4.13
C ARG A 84 7.25 8.69 -4.58
N GLU A 85 6.51 7.59 -4.44
CA GLU A 85 6.92 6.24 -4.85
C GLU A 85 6.64 5.95 -6.33
N GLU A 86 5.93 6.86 -7.05
CA GLU A 86 5.60 6.69 -8.48
C GLU A 86 6.80 6.35 -9.39
N PRO A 87 8.02 6.89 -9.20
CA PRO A 87 9.17 6.52 -10.01
C PRO A 87 9.56 5.04 -9.89
N TYR A 88 9.24 4.38 -8.79
CA TYR A 88 9.71 3.06 -8.39
C TYR A 88 8.61 2.01 -8.41
N GLN A 89 7.38 2.38 -8.04
CA GLN A 89 6.30 1.45 -7.71
C GLN A 89 5.96 0.48 -8.83
N GLY A 90 5.95 0.93 -10.07
CA GLY A 90 5.67 0.06 -11.21
C GLY A 90 6.67 -1.08 -11.37
N HIS A 91 7.97 -0.82 -11.10
CA HIS A 91 9.00 -1.85 -11.06
C HIS A 91 8.78 -2.81 -9.89
N ILE A 92 8.54 -2.30 -8.68
CA ILE A 92 8.33 -3.09 -7.47
C ILE A 92 7.14 -4.05 -7.61
N ILE A 93 6.03 -3.60 -8.20
CA ILE A 93 4.87 -4.46 -8.48
C ILE A 93 5.26 -5.66 -9.34
N LYS A 94 5.98 -5.43 -10.43
CA LYS A 94 6.33 -6.46 -11.41
C LYS A 94 7.40 -7.41 -10.89
N GLU A 95 8.48 -6.88 -10.34
CA GLU A 95 9.63 -7.65 -9.85
C GLU A 95 9.24 -8.57 -8.68
N PHE A 96 8.53 -8.03 -7.71
CA PHE A 96 8.19 -8.76 -6.50
C PHE A 96 6.80 -9.43 -6.52
N GLY A 97 6.01 -9.22 -7.58
CA GLY A 97 4.70 -9.86 -7.74
C GLY A 97 3.67 -9.39 -6.72
N LEU A 98 3.66 -8.09 -6.39
CA LEU A 98 2.67 -7.50 -5.48
C LEU A 98 1.26 -7.55 -6.07
N ARG A 99 0.26 -7.73 -5.22
CA ARG A 99 -1.16 -7.72 -5.56
C ARG A 99 -1.89 -6.45 -5.13
N GLY A 100 -1.33 -5.73 -4.18
CA GLY A 100 -1.89 -4.48 -3.73
C GLY A 100 -0.85 -3.48 -3.24
N VAL A 101 -1.16 -2.22 -3.43
CA VAL A 101 -0.41 -1.08 -2.91
C VAL A 101 -1.37 -0.22 -2.13
N ILE A 102 -1.11 0.02 -0.84
CA ILE A 102 -1.94 0.90 0.00
C ILE A 102 -1.22 2.22 0.20
N GLY A 103 -1.96 3.33 0.08
CA GLY A 103 -1.44 4.66 0.38
C GLY A 103 -2.52 5.73 0.35
N LYS A 104 -2.13 7.00 0.14
CA LYS A 104 -3.07 8.11 -0.07
C LYS A 104 -2.66 8.97 -1.25
N GLY A 105 -3.62 9.72 -1.82
CA GLY A 105 -3.42 10.69 -2.89
C GLY A 105 -3.36 10.08 -4.30
N GLY A 106 -3.38 8.75 -4.42
CA GLY A 106 -3.28 8.09 -5.71
C GLY A 106 -1.86 8.02 -6.26
N MET A 107 -1.73 7.43 -7.44
CA MET A 107 -0.49 7.27 -8.18
C MET A 107 -0.68 7.58 -9.67
N GLY A 108 0.41 7.67 -10.41
CA GLY A 108 0.42 8.03 -11.81
C GLY A 108 0.23 6.85 -12.77
N GLU A 109 0.49 7.14 -14.06
CA GLU A 109 0.26 6.17 -15.14
C GLU A 109 1.23 4.99 -15.13
N ARG A 110 2.46 5.17 -14.64
CA ARG A 110 3.44 4.06 -14.58
C ARG A 110 2.93 2.97 -13.64
N THR A 111 2.44 3.37 -12.47
CA THR A 111 1.84 2.45 -11.51
C THR A 111 0.53 1.85 -12.05
N LEU A 112 -0.34 2.65 -12.69
CA LEU A 112 -1.57 2.16 -13.29
C LEU A 112 -1.32 1.08 -14.34
N ASN A 113 -0.34 1.30 -15.22
CA ASN A 113 0.06 0.33 -16.25
C ASN A 113 0.61 -0.96 -15.60
N ALA A 114 1.44 -0.84 -14.55
CA ALA A 114 1.94 -2.00 -13.83
C ALA A 114 0.80 -2.78 -13.14
N CYS A 115 -0.20 -2.11 -12.56
CA CYS A 115 -1.38 -2.74 -12.00
C CYS A 115 -2.14 -3.55 -13.06
N LYS A 116 -2.32 -3.00 -14.26
CA LYS A 116 -2.97 -3.67 -15.38
C LYS A 116 -2.19 -4.89 -15.86
N GLU A 117 -0.88 -4.76 -16.05
CA GLU A 117 -0.01 -5.81 -16.56
C GLU A 117 0.15 -6.97 -15.56
N ALA A 118 0.45 -6.66 -14.30
CA ALA A 118 0.79 -7.65 -13.28
C ALA A 118 -0.42 -8.16 -12.46
N GLY A 119 -1.61 -7.61 -12.63
CA GLY A 119 -2.77 -7.94 -11.79
C GLY A 119 -2.56 -7.43 -10.35
N CYS A 120 -2.51 -6.12 -10.20
CA CYS A 120 -2.39 -5.41 -8.93
C CYS A 120 -3.45 -4.32 -8.85
N VAL A 121 -3.73 -3.83 -7.64
CA VAL A 121 -4.63 -2.69 -7.40
C VAL A 121 -3.98 -1.67 -6.48
N TYR A 122 -4.34 -0.40 -6.65
CA TYR A 122 -4.03 0.63 -5.67
C TYR A 122 -5.24 0.86 -4.76
N LEU A 123 -4.98 0.80 -3.47
CA LEU A 123 -5.94 0.83 -2.38
C LEU A 123 -5.73 2.11 -1.58
N HIS A 124 -6.73 2.96 -1.54
CA HIS A 124 -6.68 4.21 -0.79
C HIS A 124 -7.04 3.97 0.67
N ALA A 125 -6.12 4.31 1.58
CA ALA A 125 -6.40 4.40 3.01
C ALA A 125 -6.67 5.86 3.41
N ILE A 126 -7.56 6.06 4.40
CA ILE A 126 -8.01 7.39 4.80
C ILE A 126 -6.88 8.14 5.52
N GLY A 127 -6.48 9.29 4.96
CA GLY A 127 -5.56 10.21 5.63
C GLY A 127 -6.19 10.80 6.91
N GLY A 128 -5.39 10.95 7.98
CA GLY A 128 -5.87 11.41 9.28
C GLY A 128 -6.41 10.33 10.20
N ALA A 129 -6.68 9.12 9.71
CA ALA A 129 -7.19 7.99 10.50
C ALA A 129 -6.08 7.07 11.06
N ALA A 130 -4.89 7.62 11.32
CA ALA A 130 -3.70 6.83 11.67
C ALA A 130 -3.87 5.94 12.91
N GLN A 131 -4.61 6.41 13.92
CA GLN A 131 -4.87 5.64 15.12
C GLN A 131 -5.88 4.51 14.85
N VAL A 132 -6.96 4.79 14.13
CA VAL A 132 -7.97 3.79 13.75
C VAL A 132 -7.33 2.67 12.91
N LEU A 133 -6.45 3.04 11.97
CA LEU A 133 -5.72 2.05 11.16
C LEU A 133 -4.74 1.23 12.00
N ALA A 134 -4.12 1.84 13.03
CA ALA A 134 -3.25 1.11 13.95
C ALA A 134 -4.02 0.07 14.78
N GLU A 135 -5.28 0.30 15.13
CA GLU A 135 -6.14 -0.67 15.85
C GLU A 135 -6.39 -1.95 15.04
N CYS A 136 -6.32 -1.85 13.70
CA CYS A 136 -6.41 -3.01 12.82
C CYS A 136 -5.14 -3.87 12.85
N VAL A 137 -3.99 -3.33 13.32
CA VAL A 137 -2.74 -4.07 13.46
C VAL A 137 -2.77 -4.86 14.78
N LYS A 138 -2.82 -6.17 14.69
CA LYS A 138 -2.91 -7.07 15.86
C LYS A 138 -1.55 -7.41 16.44
N SER A 139 -0.52 -7.50 15.58
CA SER A 139 0.87 -7.70 16.02
C SER A 139 1.86 -7.26 14.95
N VAL A 140 3.08 -7.00 15.38
CA VAL A 140 4.25 -6.86 14.51
C VAL A 140 4.98 -8.20 14.49
N ARG A 141 5.09 -8.81 13.30
CA ARG A 141 5.76 -10.11 13.11
C ARG A 141 7.24 -9.98 12.87
N GLY A 142 7.66 -8.87 12.26
CA GLY A 142 9.05 -8.60 11.95
C GLY A 142 9.30 -7.14 11.61
N VAL A 143 10.56 -6.76 11.66
CA VAL A 143 11.07 -5.48 11.15
C VAL A 143 12.39 -5.73 10.45
N TYR A 144 12.56 -5.14 9.27
CA TYR A 144 13.70 -5.38 8.40
C TYR A 144 14.25 -4.06 7.90
N LEU A 145 15.57 -3.99 7.69
CA LEU A 145 16.29 -2.79 7.22
C LEU A 145 16.13 -1.57 8.16
N MET A 146 15.91 -1.83 9.46
CA MET A 146 15.72 -0.76 10.43
C MET A 146 17.03 -0.04 10.75
N ASP A 147 18.13 -0.76 10.80
CA ASP A 147 19.46 -0.19 11.07
C ASP A 147 19.96 0.66 9.89
N GLU A 148 19.56 0.29 8.66
CA GLU A 148 19.92 1.01 7.44
C GLU A 148 19.07 2.26 7.20
N PHE A 149 17.76 2.20 7.47
CA PHE A 149 16.84 3.26 7.06
C PHE A 149 16.13 3.98 8.21
N GLY A 150 16.27 3.45 9.43
CA GLY A 150 15.53 3.93 10.58
C GLY A 150 14.07 3.45 10.62
N ALA A 151 13.45 3.55 11.78
CA ALA A 151 12.11 2.99 12.04
C ALA A 151 11.01 3.50 11.08
N PRO A 152 10.94 4.78 10.66
CA PRO A 152 9.91 5.24 9.74
C PRO A 152 10.04 4.73 8.31
N GLU A 153 11.23 4.29 7.90
CA GLU A 153 11.54 3.85 6.54
C GLU A 153 11.81 2.33 6.47
N ALA A 154 11.84 1.63 7.62
CA ALA A 154 12.00 0.19 7.70
C ALA A 154 10.80 -0.55 7.10
N ILE A 155 11.02 -1.82 6.72
CA ILE A 155 9.94 -2.73 6.35
C ILE A 155 9.39 -3.35 7.64
N TRP A 156 8.17 -2.99 7.99
CA TRP A 156 7.44 -3.62 9.08
C TRP A 156 6.50 -4.69 8.53
N GLU A 157 6.49 -5.85 9.14
CA GLU A 157 5.56 -6.93 8.85
C GLU A 157 4.43 -6.93 9.88
N PHE A 158 3.25 -6.51 9.46
CA PHE A 158 2.06 -6.43 10.29
C PHE A 158 1.12 -7.61 10.08
N ALA A 159 0.64 -8.18 11.18
CA ALA A 159 -0.58 -8.99 11.16
C ALA A 159 -1.77 -8.04 11.33
N VAL A 160 -2.66 -7.98 10.33
CA VAL A 160 -3.83 -7.10 10.36
C VAL A 160 -5.13 -7.89 10.32
N GLU A 161 -6.18 -7.28 10.85
CA GLU A 161 -7.55 -7.79 10.78
C GLU A 161 -8.50 -6.69 10.36
N ARG A 162 -9.26 -6.94 9.28
CA ARG A 162 -10.28 -6.03 8.73
C ARG A 162 -9.76 -4.61 8.46
N PHE A 163 -8.55 -4.49 7.93
CA PHE A 163 -7.93 -3.21 7.59
C PHE A 163 -8.68 -2.54 6.43
N PRO A 164 -9.35 -1.38 6.66
CA PRO A 164 -10.28 -0.81 5.70
C PRO A 164 -9.58 0.03 4.64
N VAL A 165 -9.90 -0.21 3.38
CA VAL A 165 -9.40 0.53 2.21
C VAL A 165 -10.45 0.60 1.09
N VAL A 166 -10.20 1.45 0.09
CA VAL A 166 -11.03 1.56 -1.11
C VAL A 166 -10.18 1.36 -2.35
N VAL A 167 -10.64 0.57 -3.31
CA VAL A 167 -9.98 0.44 -4.61
C VAL A 167 -10.11 1.76 -5.36
N THR A 168 -8.98 2.41 -5.67
CA THR A 168 -8.99 3.69 -6.42
C THR A 168 -8.21 3.64 -7.72
N MET A 169 -7.39 2.57 -7.94
CA MET A 169 -6.88 2.21 -9.27
C MET A 169 -6.98 0.69 -9.40
N ASP A 170 -7.57 0.21 -10.50
CA ASP A 170 -7.80 -1.23 -10.69
C ASP A 170 -6.90 -1.84 -11.77
N SER A 171 -6.93 -3.17 -11.86
CA SER A 171 -6.17 -3.94 -12.85
C SER A 171 -6.74 -3.88 -14.26
N HIS A 172 -7.82 -3.10 -14.48
CA HIS A 172 -8.44 -2.86 -15.78
C HIS A 172 -7.99 -1.53 -16.40
N GLY A 173 -7.19 -0.74 -15.67
CA GLY A 173 -6.66 0.54 -16.13
C GLY A 173 -7.53 1.74 -15.78
N ARG A 174 -8.47 1.61 -14.83
CA ARG A 174 -9.22 2.75 -14.30
C ARG A 174 -8.52 3.37 -13.09
N SER A 175 -8.57 4.69 -13.02
CA SER A 175 -8.08 5.48 -11.89
C SER A 175 -9.10 6.52 -11.48
N LEU A 176 -9.68 6.38 -10.28
CA LEU A 176 -10.60 7.36 -9.71
C LEU A 176 -9.93 8.75 -9.57
N HIS A 177 -8.64 8.76 -9.21
CA HIS A 177 -7.88 10.01 -9.08
C HIS A 177 -7.81 10.77 -10.41
N LYS A 178 -7.54 10.05 -11.51
CA LYS A 178 -7.52 10.64 -12.86
C LYS A 178 -8.91 11.10 -13.29
N GLU A 179 -9.94 10.29 -13.08
CA GLU A 179 -11.33 10.62 -13.43
C GLU A 179 -11.79 11.92 -12.73
N VAL A 180 -11.51 12.05 -11.43
CA VAL A 180 -11.85 13.26 -10.65
C VAL A 180 -11.04 14.47 -11.10
N PHE A 181 -9.74 14.28 -11.37
CA PHE A 181 -8.87 15.36 -11.86
C PHE A 181 -9.35 15.89 -13.21
N ASP A 182 -9.62 15.01 -14.16
CA ASP A 182 -10.06 15.38 -15.52
C ASP A 182 -11.43 16.09 -15.49
N ALA A 183 -12.37 15.61 -14.66
CA ALA A 183 -13.67 16.26 -14.47
C ALA A 183 -13.53 17.66 -13.86
N SER A 184 -12.68 17.81 -12.84
CA SER A 184 -12.41 19.10 -12.19
C SER A 184 -11.74 20.10 -13.14
N ALA A 185 -10.74 19.64 -13.93
CA ALA A 185 -10.09 20.47 -14.92
C ALA A 185 -11.04 20.95 -16.03
N THR A 186 -11.95 20.05 -16.46
CA THR A 186 -13.00 20.41 -17.44
C THR A 186 -13.93 21.46 -16.89
N GLU A 187 -14.34 21.36 -15.63
CA GLU A 187 -15.21 22.35 -15.02
C GLU A 187 -14.50 23.69 -14.82
N LEU A 188 -13.26 23.69 -14.37
CA LEU A 188 -12.46 24.91 -14.23
C LEU A 188 -12.34 25.67 -15.56
N ALA A 189 -12.13 24.97 -16.69
CA ALA A 189 -12.02 25.58 -18.02
C ALA A 189 -13.31 26.29 -18.48
N ARG A 190 -14.47 26.04 -17.85
CA ARG A 190 -15.73 26.74 -18.13
C ARG A 190 -15.85 28.05 -17.38
N HIS A 191 -15.02 28.28 -16.38
CA HIS A 191 -15.07 29.45 -15.50
C HIS A 191 -13.88 30.42 -15.69
N VAL A 192 -12.92 30.05 -16.56
CA VAL A 192 -11.77 30.84 -16.95
C VAL A 192 -11.87 31.17 -18.43
#